data_2c8f0783286a11d41fae887cd7e35867
#
_entry.id   2c8f0783286a11d41fae887cd7e35867
#
_cell.length_a   1.000
_cell.length_b   1.000
_cell.length_c   1.000
_cell.angle_alpha   90.00
_cell.angle_beta   90.00
_cell.angle_gamma   90.00
#
_symmetry.space_group_name_H-M   'P 1'
#
loop_
_entity.id
_entity.type
_entity.pdbx_description
1 polymer ?
#
loop_
_entity_poly.entity_id
_entity_poly.type
_entity_poly.pdbx_seq_one_letter_code
_entity_poly.pdbx_strand_id
1 'polypeptide(L)'
;AELDFDSVQRGNPEIERRAQEVINHCWAQGAANPILAIHDVGAGGLSNAFPELTNDAGRGARFDLRAVPLEESGLAPKEIWSNESQERYVLAIAPESLAQFQAFCERERCPFAVVGVATEERRLVVGDVDLPLNGAAPAEVPANLPVDMPMDVLLGKPPKMHRDVTSIARQGEPLALDALALEQAVIDVLAHPTVASKRFLITI
;
A
#
# COMPACT_ATOMS: atom_id res chain seq x y z
N ALA A 1 18.99 -10.20 9.02
CA ALA A 1 18.12 -10.51 10.17
C ALA A 1 17.95 -9.31 11.10
N GLU A 2 19.02 -8.54 11.42
CA GLU A 2 18.89 -7.35 12.27
C GLU A 2 18.22 -6.19 11.53
N LEU A 3 18.51 -6.00 10.24
CA LEU A 3 17.88 -4.98 9.40
C LEU A 3 16.38 -5.24 9.18
N ASP A 4 15.97 -6.49 9.09
CA ASP A 4 14.56 -6.87 8.94
C ASP A 4 13.73 -6.47 10.16
N PHE A 5 14.34 -6.47 11.33
CA PHE A 5 13.69 -6.06 12.57
C PHE A 5 13.45 -4.55 12.62
N ASP A 6 14.29 -3.77 11.97
CA ASP A 6 14.22 -2.31 11.96
C ASP A 6 13.31 -1.77 10.83
N SER A 7 12.92 -2.61 9.89
CA SER A 7 12.19 -2.17 8.69
C SER A 7 10.67 -2.20 8.83
N VAL A 8 10.11 -2.88 9.83
CA VAL A 8 8.67 -3.07 9.97
C VAL A 8 8.08 -2.20 11.08
N GLN A 9 7.04 -1.44 10.74
CA GLN A 9 6.15 -0.73 11.68
C GLN A 9 6.87 0.19 12.67
N ARG A 10 7.91 0.86 12.23
CA ARG A 10 8.60 1.86 13.03
C ARG A 10 8.20 3.25 12.57
N GLY A 11 7.46 3.93 13.42
CA GLY A 11 7.06 5.30 13.15
C GLY A 11 8.26 6.25 13.22
N ASN A 12 8.46 7.04 12.17
CA ASN A 12 9.27 8.24 12.23
C ASN A 12 8.34 9.46 12.20
N PRO A 13 7.99 10.04 13.36
CA PRO A 13 6.97 11.09 13.43
C PRO A 13 7.34 12.34 12.62
N GLU A 14 8.63 12.62 12.44
CA GLU A 14 9.07 13.75 11.65
C GLU A 14 8.82 13.54 10.15
N ILE A 15 9.21 12.39 9.62
CA ILE A 15 8.99 12.07 8.20
C ILE A 15 7.49 11.93 7.91
N GLU A 16 6.76 11.27 8.80
CA GLU A 16 5.31 11.14 8.69
C GLU A 16 4.64 12.53 8.64
N ARG A 17 5.03 13.45 9.52
CA ARG A 17 4.51 14.81 9.52
C ARG A 17 4.85 15.57 8.25
N ARG A 18 6.06 15.45 7.72
CA ARG A 18 6.48 16.08 6.47
C ARG A 18 5.65 15.57 5.29
N ALA A 19 5.47 14.26 5.18
CA ALA A 19 4.62 13.65 4.16
C ALA A 19 3.16 14.11 4.27
N GLN A 20 2.62 14.18 5.49
CA GLN A 20 1.27 14.68 5.74
C GLN A 20 1.11 16.14 5.28
N GLU A 21 2.08 17.00 5.53
CA GLU A 21 2.01 18.41 5.08
C GLU A 21 2.05 18.53 3.56
N VAL A 22 2.87 17.72 2.86
CA VAL A 22 2.87 17.67 1.40
C VAL A 22 1.49 17.27 0.87
N ILE A 23 0.90 16.22 1.43
CA ILE A 23 -0.45 15.75 1.05
C ILE A 23 -1.49 16.85 1.31
N ASN A 24 -1.43 17.52 2.46
CA ASN A 24 -2.33 18.61 2.81
C ASN A 24 -2.21 19.77 1.82
N HIS A 25 -1.00 20.18 1.43
CA HIS A 25 -0.78 21.21 0.42
C HIS A 25 -1.33 20.82 -0.94
N CYS A 26 -1.14 19.58 -1.36
CA CYS A 26 -1.72 19.07 -2.59
C CYS A 26 -3.25 19.09 -2.55
N TRP A 27 -3.83 18.58 -1.47
CA TRP A 27 -5.28 18.54 -1.28
C TRP A 27 -5.90 19.97 -1.25
N ALA A 28 -5.23 20.92 -0.62
CA ALA A 28 -5.69 22.32 -0.55
C ALA A 28 -5.78 23.00 -1.93
N GLN A 29 -5.17 22.44 -2.99
CA GLN A 29 -5.30 22.94 -4.35
C GLN A 29 -6.68 22.65 -4.98
N GLY A 30 -7.51 21.83 -4.36
CA GLY A 30 -8.83 21.48 -4.89
C GLY A 30 -8.73 20.84 -6.27
N ALA A 31 -9.35 21.45 -7.28
CA ALA A 31 -9.32 20.95 -8.65
C ALA A 31 -7.93 20.94 -9.31
N ALA A 32 -6.96 21.69 -8.77
CA ALA A 32 -5.58 21.72 -9.22
C ALA A 32 -4.66 20.80 -8.40
N ASN A 33 -5.22 19.85 -7.64
CA ASN A 33 -4.44 18.88 -6.89
C ASN A 33 -3.52 18.09 -7.81
N PRO A 34 -2.19 18.10 -7.60
CA PRO A 34 -1.25 17.37 -8.45
C PRO A 34 -1.33 15.84 -8.27
N ILE A 35 -1.91 15.36 -7.16
CA ILE A 35 -2.02 13.92 -6.87
C ILE A 35 -3.23 13.36 -7.62
N LEU A 36 -2.98 12.44 -8.56
CA LEU A 36 -4.01 11.70 -9.29
C LEU A 36 -4.48 10.46 -8.52
N ALA A 37 -3.55 9.79 -7.87
CA ALA A 37 -3.81 8.64 -7.00
C ALA A 37 -2.70 8.53 -5.96
N ILE A 38 -3.02 7.93 -4.83
CA ILE A 38 -2.09 7.72 -3.72
C ILE A 38 -2.39 6.39 -3.05
N HIS A 39 -1.34 5.69 -2.66
CA HIS A 39 -1.41 4.47 -1.88
C HIS A 39 -0.31 4.50 -0.81
N ASP A 40 -0.60 4.00 0.38
CA ASP A 40 0.43 3.82 1.41
C ASP A 40 1.27 2.57 1.13
N VAL A 41 2.46 2.53 1.71
CA VAL A 41 3.33 1.36 1.65
C VAL A 41 3.16 0.55 2.93
N GLY A 42 2.49 -0.58 2.82
CA GLY A 42 2.24 -1.51 3.92
C GLY A 42 2.89 -2.87 3.66
N ALA A 43 2.15 -3.93 3.98
CA ALA A 43 2.58 -5.31 3.77
C ALA A 43 2.98 -5.58 2.31
N GLY A 44 4.10 -6.24 2.11
CA GLY A 44 4.70 -6.48 0.80
C GLY A 44 5.50 -5.31 0.24
N GLY A 45 5.51 -4.15 0.89
CA GLY A 45 6.32 -3.01 0.48
C GLY A 45 5.90 -2.44 -0.88
N LEU A 46 6.88 -1.99 -1.65
CA LEU A 46 6.65 -1.44 -2.99
C LEU A 46 6.11 -2.49 -3.96
N SER A 47 6.38 -3.79 -3.71
CA SER A 47 5.90 -4.89 -4.54
C SER A 47 4.38 -5.06 -4.51
N ASN A 48 3.73 -4.49 -3.50
CA ASN A 48 2.27 -4.43 -3.40
C ASN A 48 1.75 -3.04 -3.80
N ALA A 49 2.28 -1.99 -3.20
CA ALA A 49 1.77 -0.63 -3.35
C ALA A 49 1.79 -0.12 -4.81
N PHE A 50 2.86 -0.33 -5.55
CA PHE A 50 2.95 0.13 -6.94
C PHE A 50 2.03 -0.60 -7.91
N PRO A 51 1.98 -1.96 -7.89
CA PRO A 51 1.04 -2.68 -8.73
C PRO A 51 -0.41 -2.33 -8.44
N GLU A 52 -0.81 -2.19 -7.19
CA GLU A 52 -2.18 -1.80 -6.82
C GLU A 52 -2.51 -0.42 -7.35
N LEU A 53 -1.66 0.59 -7.09
CA LEU A 53 -1.84 1.95 -7.59
C LEU A 53 -2.08 2.00 -9.10
N THR A 54 -1.30 1.25 -9.88
CA THR A 54 -1.38 1.26 -11.34
C THR A 54 -2.54 0.41 -11.88
N ASN A 55 -2.83 -0.71 -11.23
CA ASN A 55 -3.95 -1.57 -11.59
C ASN A 55 -5.30 -0.89 -11.41
N ASP A 56 -5.48 -0.13 -10.33
CA ASP A 56 -6.72 0.60 -10.05
C ASP A 56 -7.01 1.66 -11.12
N ALA A 57 -5.95 2.23 -11.71
CA ALA A 57 -6.07 3.11 -12.86
C ALA A 57 -6.25 2.39 -14.21
N GLY A 58 -6.32 1.05 -14.23
CA GLY A 58 -6.41 0.25 -15.44
C GLY A 58 -5.13 0.27 -16.28
N ARG A 59 -3.98 0.56 -15.68
CA ARG A 59 -2.68 0.75 -16.32
C ARG A 59 -1.70 -0.39 -15.99
N GLY A 60 -0.60 -0.45 -16.72
CA GLY A 60 0.63 -1.07 -16.30
C GLY A 60 1.64 -0.03 -15.88
N ALA A 61 2.87 -0.45 -15.58
CA ALA A 61 3.93 0.47 -15.22
C ALA A 61 5.32 -0.12 -15.46
N ARG A 62 6.29 0.78 -15.54
CA ARG A 62 7.72 0.46 -15.48
C ARG A 62 8.34 1.19 -14.30
N PHE A 63 9.07 0.44 -13.47
CA PHE A 63 9.74 0.96 -12.29
C PHE A 63 11.24 0.67 -12.34
N ASP A 64 12.03 1.67 -11.96
CA ASP A 64 13.47 1.56 -11.77
C ASP A 64 13.79 1.50 -10.28
N LEU A 65 14.28 0.36 -9.81
CA LEU A 65 14.66 0.19 -8.40
C LEU A 65 15.83 1.07 -7.99
N ARG A 66 16.69 1.48 -8.93
CA ARG A 66 17.82 2.37 -8.63
C ARG A 66 17.38 3.80 -8.31
N ALA A 67 16.19 4.19 -8.77
CA ALA A 67 15.61 5.48 -8.46
C ALA A 67 14.98 5.56 -7.06
N VAL A 68 14.80 4.44 -6.37
CA VAL A 68 14.24 4.41 -5.01
C VAL A 68 15.26 4.99 -4.03
N PRO A 69 14.93 6.05 -3.27
CA PRO A 69 15.81 6.58 -2.23
C PRO A 69 16.03 5.55 -1.12
N LEU A 70 17.28 5.33 -0.76
CA LEU A 70 17.69 4.37 0.25
C LEU A 70 18.62 5.05 1.26
N GLU A 71 18.39 4.79 2.54
CA GLU A 71 19.32 5.16 3.62
C GLU A 71 20.43 4.11 3.77
N GLU A 72 20.15 2.87 3.42
CA GLU A 72 21.08 1.75 3.47
C GLU A 72 21.68 1.46 2.09
N SER A 73 23.01 1.47 2.01
CA SER A 73 23.74 1.04 0.84
C SER A 73 23.91 -0.48 0.85
N GLY A 74 23.58 -1.17 -0.21
CA GLY A 74 23.82 -2.61 -0.34
C GLY A 74 22.57 -3.48 -0.23
N LEU A 75 21.39 -2.88 -0.24
CA LEU A 75 20.15 -3.63 -0.36
C LEU A 75 20.06 -4.29 -1.74
N ALA A 76 19.73 -5.58 -1.75
CA ALA A 76 19.46 -6.31 -2.98
C ALA A 76 18.12 -5.84 -3.59
N PRO A 77 17.92 -6.00 -4.91
CA PRO A 77 16.67 -5.61 -5.56
C PRO A 77 15.41 -6.14 -4.89
N LYS A 78 15.42 -7.38 -4.43
CA LYS A 78 14.30 -7.98 -3.69
C LYS A 78 14.03 -7.30 -2.35
N GLU A 79 15.08 -6.85 -1.67
CA GLU A 79 14.98 -6.16 -0.40
C GLU A 79 14.41 -4.74 -0.58
N ILE A 80 14.81 -4.04 -1.65
CA ILE A 80 14.23 -2.75 -2.02
C ILE A 80 12.75 -2.92 -2.39
N TRP A 81 12.45 -3.92 -3.22
CA TRP A 81 11.12 -4.12 -3.77
C TRP A 81 10.10 -4.58 -2.74
N SER A 82 10.51 -5.41 -1.79
CA SER A 82 9.61 -6.03 -0.80
C SER A 82 9.78 -5.48 0.61
N ASN A 83 10.56 -4.41 0.80
CA ASN A 83 10.75 -3.80 2.11
C ASN A 83 9.45 -3.14 2.58
N GLU A 84 9.02 -3.49 3.79
CA GLU A 84 7.80 -3.00 4.42
C GLU A 84 8.01 -1.75 5.30
N SER A 85 9.11 -1.01 5.11
CA SER A 85 9.31 0.26 5.82
C SER A 85 8.12 1.17 5.59
N GLN A 86 7.49 1.58 6.67
CA GLN A 86 6.29 2.42 6.66
C GLN A 86 6.65 3.90 6.56
N GLU A 87 5.67 4.77 6.69
CA GLU A 87 5.75 6.22 6.48
C GLU A 87 6.15 6.60 5.05
N ARG A 88 5.93 5.69 4.10
CA ARG A 88 6.10 5.93 2.67
C ARG A 88 4.78 5.88 1.94
N TYR A 89 4.69 6.67 0.90
CA TYR A 89 3.56 6.69 -0.01
C TYR A 89 4.04 6.53 -1.44
N VAL A 90 3.24 5.87 -2.25
CA VAL A 90 3.39 5.83 -3.70
C VAL A 90 2.28 6.67 -4.32
N LEU A 91 2.66 7.53 -5.28
CA LEU A 91 1.75 8.50 -5.86
C LEU A 91 1.82 8.47 -7.39
N ALA A 92 0.69 8.71 -8.02
CA ALA A 92 0.63 9.03 -9.43
C ALA A 92 0.49 10.55 -9.59
N ILE A 93 1.44 11.15 -10.30
CA ILE A 93 1.49 12.59 -10.56
C ILE A 93 1.52 12.80 -12.07
N ALA A 94 0.70 13.70 -12.59
CA ALA A 94 0.77 14.07 -14.00
C ALA A 94 2.10 14.80 -14.29
N PRO A 95 2.75 14.55 -15.44
CA PRO A 95 4.06 15.16 -15.75
C PRO A 95 4.05 16.69 -15.65
N GLU A 96 2.97 17.33 -16.07
CA GLU A 96 2.78 18.79 -16.00
C GLU A 96 2.67 19.33 -14.58
N SER A 97 2.29 18.50 -13.62
CA SER A 97 2.14 18.85 -12.21
C SER A 97 3.37 18.50 -11.36
N LEU A 98 4.35 17.83 -11.94
CA LEU A 98 5.51 17.34 -11.19
C LEU A 98 6.31 18.46 -10.54
N ALA A 99 6.52 19.60 -11.25
CA ALA A 99 7.26 20.73 -10.72
C ALA A 99 6.55 21.36 -9.50
N GLN A 100 5.22 21.43 -9.51
CA GLN A 100 4.44 21.91 -8.37
C GLN A 100 4.55 20.96 -7.17
N PHE A 101 4.43 19.67 -7.42
CA PHE A 101 4.59 18.64 -6.38
C PHE A 101 5.99 18.69 -5.75
N GLN A 102 7.02 18.81 -6.59
CA GLN A 102 8.40 18.98 -6.13
C GLN A 102 8.55 20.19 -5.21
N ALA A 103 7.98 21.34 -5.58
CA ALA A 103 8.06 22.54 -4.75
C ALA A 103 7.42 22.34 -3.37
N PHE A 104 6.34 21.58 -3.25
CA PHE A 104 5.75 21.21 -1.96
C PHE A 104 6.68 20.30 -1.15
N CYS A 105 7.28 19.29 -1.80
CA CYS A 105 8.21 18.40 -1.14
C CYS A 105 9.46 19.15 -0.62
N GLU A 106 10.02 20.04 -1.42
CA GLU A 106 11.17 20.88 -1.03
C GLU A 106 10.83 21.79 0.15
N ARG A 107 9.67 22.44 0.13
CA ARG A 107 9.18 23.28 1.21
C ARG A 107 9.10 22.52 2.53
N GLU A 108 8.53 21.34 2.52
CA GLU A 108 8.33 20.51 3.71
C GLU A 108 9.56 19.63 4.03
N ARG A 109 10.62 19.71 3.22
CA ARG A 109 11.81 18.83 3.34
C ARG A 109 11.43 17.36 3.34
N CYS A 110 10.42 16.99 2.55
CA CYS A 110 9.96 15.63 2.40
C CYS A 110 10.68 14.99 1.21
N PRO A 111 11.50 13.95 1.43
CA PRO A 111 12.18 13.28 0.34
C PRO A 111 11.17 12.65 -0.63
N PHE A 112 11.43 12.76 -1.92
CA PHE A 112 10.69 12.06 -2.95
C PHE A 112 11.60 11.72 -4.13
N ALA A 113 11.19 10.77 -4.95
CA ALA A 113 11.82 10.47 -6.22
C ALA A 113 10.79 10.00 -7.25
N VAL A 114 11.06 10.27 -8.52
CA VAL A 114 10.34 9.66 -9.63
C VAL A 114 10.96 8.29 -9.87
N VAL A 115 10.20 7.24 -9.60
CA VAL A 115 10.71 5.86 -9.63
C VAL A 115 10.10 5.03 -10.76
N GLY A 116 9.18 5.58 -11.52
CA GLY A 116 8.55 4.87 -12.61
C GLY A 116 7.58 5.72 -13.40
N VAL A 117 7.01 5.09 -14.43
CA VAL A 117 5.99 5.68 -15.29
C VAL A 117 4.87 4.66 -15.52
N ALA A 118 3.63 5.15 -15.45
CA ALA A 118 2.46 4.37 -15.84
C ALA A 118 2.43 4.18 -17.37
N THR A 119 1.99 3.01 -17.82
CA THR A 119 1.91 2.66 -19.24
C THR A 119 0.48 2.25 -19.62
N GLU A 120 0.14 2.39 -20.90
CA GLU A 120 -1.14 1.90 -21.40
C GLU A 120 -1.17 0.37 -21.45
N GLU A 121 -0.05 -0.25 -21.78
CA GLU A 121 0.09 -1.69 -21.72
C GLU A 121 -0.01 -2.15 -20.26
N ARG A 122 -0.95 -3.06 -19.99
CA ARG A 122 -1.17 -3.62 -18.65
C ARG A 122 -0.10 -4.67 -18.32
N ARG A 123 1.12 -4.19 -18.16
CA ARG A 123 2.30 -4.99 -17.87
C ARG A 123 3.10 -4.34 -16.74
N LEU A 124 3.56 -5.14 -15.80
CA LEU A 124 4.46 -4.71 -14.74
C LEU A 124 5.88 -5.03 -15.16
N VAL A 125 6.70 -4.01 -15.24
CA VAL A 125 8.14 -4.14 -15.53
C VAL A 125 8.91 -3.48 -14.40
N VAL A 126 9.80 -4.21 -13.76
CA VAL A 126 10.68 -3.71 -12.70
C VAL A 126 12.11 -4.01 -13.08
N GLY A 127 12.94 -2.99 -13.12
CA GLY A 127 14.35 -3.08 -13.47
C GLY A 127 15.27 -2.75 -12.30
N ASP A 128 16.44 -3.37 -12.30
CA ASP A 128 17.58 -3.02 -11.44
C ASP A 128 18.67 -2.32 -12.29
N VAL A 129 18.23 -1.56 -13.26
CA VAL A 129 19.03 -0.79 -14.22
C VAL A 129 18.28 0.48 -14.55
N ASP A 130 18.96 1.45 -15.09
CA ASP A 130 18.38 2.73 -15.54
C ASP A 130 17.30 2.49 -16.59
N LEU A 131 16.05 2.55 -16.20
CA LEU A 131 14.90 2.53 -17.10
C LEU A 131 14.49 3.97 -17.42
N PRO A 132 14.12 4.28 -18.68
CA PRO A 132 13.65 5.61 -19.01
C PRO A 132 12.37 5.97 -18.24
N LEU A 133 12.46 6.96 -17.36
CA LEU A 133 11.32 7.44 -16.54
C LEU A 133 10.48 8.53 -17.26
N ASN A 134 10.80 8.84 -18.51
CA ASN A 134 10.07 9.80 -19.35
C ASN A 134 8.97 9.16 -20.21
N GLY A 135 8.66 7.89 -19.97
CA GLY A 135 7.68 7.15 -20.77
C GLY A 135 8.19 6.58 -22.10
N ALA A 136 9.41 6.95 -22.53
CA ALA A 136 10.00 6.37 -23.73
C ALA A 136 10.25 4.87 -23.58
N ALA A 137 10.13 4.11 -24.66
CA ALA A 137 10.58 2.73 -24.64
C ALA A 137 12.11 2.71 -24.44
N PRO A 138 12.65 1.81 -23.58
CA PRO A 138 14.10 1.64 -23.49
C PRO A 138 14.66 1.23 -24.84
N ALA A 139 15.83 1.75 -25.20
CA ALA A 139 16.51 1.44 -26.47
C ALA A 139 16.82 -0.06 -26.57
N GLU A 140 17.12 -0.68 -25.44
CA GLU A 140 17.24 -2.13 -25.28
C GLU A 140 16.53 -2.54 -24.00
N VAL A 141 15.67 -3.56 -24.09
CA VAL A 141 15.07 -4.17 -22.90
C VAL A 141 16.13 -5.10 -22.31
N PRO A 142 16.53 -4.92 -21.04
CA PRO A 142 17.49 -5.81 -20.40
C PRO A 142 17.00 -7.26 -20.47
N ALA A 143 17.91 -8.20 -20.75
CA ALA A 143 17.57 -9.61 -20.89
C ALA A 143 17.05 -10.26 -19.59
N ASN A 144 17.38 -9.65 -18.44
CA ASN A 144 16.99 -10.15 -17.11
C ASN A 144 16.38 -9.02 -16.29
N LEU A 145 15.09 -8.80 -16.43
CA LEU A 145 14.34 -7.95 -15.51
C LEU A 145 13.90 -8.75 -14.27
N PRO A 146 14.05 -8.24 -13.06
CA PRO A 146 13.54 -8.85 -11.84
C PRO A 146 12.06 -9.19 -11.93
N VAL A 147 11.27 -8.31 -12.54
CA VAL A 147 9.85 -8.53 -12.82
C VAL A 147 9.54 -8.08 -14.23
N ASP A 148 8.89 -8.95 -14.98
CA ASP A 148 8.33 -8.66 -16.30
C ASP A 148 7.12 -9.55 -16.55
N MET A 149 5.91 -9.07 -16.21
CA MET A 149 4.71 -9.88 -16.27
C MET A 149 3.45 -9.05 -16.59
N PRO A 150 2.43 -9.67 -17.21
CA PRO A 150 1.12 -9.04 -17.32
C PRO A 150 0.52 -8.77 -15.93
N MET A 151 -0.15 -7.63 -15.77
CA MET A 151 -0.83 -7.27 -14.51
C MET A 151 -1.88 -8.30 -14.08
N ASP A 152 -2.52 -8.97 -15.03
CA ASP A 152 -3.56 -9.97 -14.75
C ASP A 152 -3.00 -11.26 -14.11
N VAL A 153 -1.70 -11.50 -14.23
CA VAL A 153 -1.03 -12.60 -13.51
C VAL A 153 -0.94 -12.28 -12.01
N LEU A 154 -0.67 -11.04 -11.68
CA LEU A 154 -0.50 -10.59 -10.29
C LEU A 154 -1.84 -10.25 -9.62
N LEU A 155 -2.66 -9.43 -10.28
CA LEU A 155 -3.89 -8.86 -9.75
C LEU A 155 -5.14 -9.27 -10.54
N GLY A 156 -5.04 -10.32 -11.34
CA GLY A 156 -6.17 -10.89 -12.06
C GLY A 156 -7.15 -11.62 -11.14
N LYS A 157 -8.31 -11.93 -11.66
CA LYS A 157 -9.29 -12.72 -10.91
C LYS A 157 -8.77 -14.15 -10.73
N PRO A 158 -8.62 -14.61 -9.48
CA PRO A 158 -8.26 -16.00 -9.23
C PRO A 158 -9.34 -16.94 -9.81
N PRO A 159 -8.98 -18.21 -10.11
CA PRO A 159 -9.97 -19.20 -10.49
C PRO A 159 -11.11 -19.26 -9.49
N LYS A 160 -12.34 -19.36 -9.98
CA LYS A 160 -13.50 -19.49 -9.09
C LYS A 160 -13.36 -20.76 -8.25
N MET A 161 -13.36 -20.59 -6.95
CA MET A 161 -13.40 -21.71 -6.03
C MET A 161 -14.82 -22.30 -6.04
N HIS A 162 -14.93 -23.58 -6.35
CA HIS A 162 -16.15 -24.32 -6.12
C HIS A 162 -16.15 -24.83 -4.68
N ARG A 163 -17.14 -24.43 -3.91
CA ARG A 163 -17.35 -24.92 -2.56
C ARG A 163 -18.63 -25.76 -2.54
N ASP A 164 -18.46 -27.06 -2.33
CA ASP A 164 -19.57 -27.96 -2.05
C ASP A 164 -19.73 -28.03 -0.54
N VAL A 165 -20.80 -27.46 -0.04
CA VAL A 165 -21.05 -27.34 1.40
C VAL A 165 -22.41 -27.92 1.73
N THR A 166 -22.46 -28.68 2.80
CA THR A 166 -23.70 -29.20 3.37
C THR A 166 -23.99 -28.52 4.68
N SER A 167 -25.18 -27.95 4.81
CA SER A 167 -25.62 -27.40 6.08
C SER A 167 -25.88 -28.53 7.06
N ILE A 168 -25.16 -28.51 8.17
CA ILE A 168 -25.44 -29.43 9.29
C ILE A 168 -26.36 -28.68 10.25
N ALA A 169 -27.55 -29.24 10.48
CA ALA A 169 -28.45 -28.72 11.52
C ALA A 169 -27.72 -28.76 12.86
N ARG A 170 -27.67 -27.61 13.54
CA ARG A 170 -27.17 -27.58 14.93
C ARG A 170 -28.01 -28.48 15.78
N GLN A 171 -27.39 -29.46 16.42
CA GLN A 171 -28.01 -30.25 17.47
C GLN A 171 -27.85 -29.46 18.77
N GLY A 172 -28.94 -29.01 19.32
CA GLY A 172 -28.98 -28.26 20.58
C GLY A 172 -30.41 -27.86 20.87
N GLU A 173 -30.71 -27.68 22.14
CA GLU A 173 -32.00 -27.12 22.56
C GLU A 173 -32.19 -25.72 21.97
N PRO A 174 -33.39 -25.40 21.48
CA PRO A 174 -33.69 -24.04 21.03
C PRO A 174 -33.48 -23.05 22.18
N LEU A 175 -32.89 -21.89 21.82
CA LEU A 175 -32.76 -20.83 22.81
C LEU A 175 -34.15 -20.37 23.28
N ALA A 176 -34.39 -20.41 24.59
CA ALA A 176 -35.64 -19.99 25.19
C ALA A 176 -35.75 -18.46 25.21
N LEU A 177 -36.05 -17.87 24.04
CA LEU A 177 -36.09 -16.42 23.86
C LEU A 177 -37.21 -15.76 24.66
N ASP A 178 -38.34 -16.46 24.87
CA ASP A 178 -39.50 -15.93 25.61
C ASP A 178 -39.21 -15.66 27.11
N ALA A 179 -38.14 -16.26 27.64
CA ALA A 179 -37.70 -16.06 29.02
C ALA A 179 -36.67 -14.92 29.16
N LEU A 180 -36.21 -14.33 28.06
CA LEU A 180 -35.18 -13.29 28.05
C LEU A 180 -35.82 -11.90 28.12
N ALA A 181 -35.52 -11.14 29.18
CA ALA A 181 -35.78 -9.70 29.19
C ALA A 181 -34.75 -9.02 28.27
N LEU A 182 -35.23 -8.38 27.20
CA LEU A 182 -34.36 -7.75 26.19
C LEU A 182 -33.39 -6.74 26.79
N GLU A 183 -33.88 -5.92 27.72
CA GLU A 183 -33.07 -4.91 28.40
C GLU A 183 -31.92 -5.55 29.18
N GLN A 184 -32.18 -6.60 29.94
CA GLN A 184 -31.15 -7.31 30.67
C GLN A 184 -30.18 -8.01 29.75
N ALA A 185 -30.62 -8.61 28.65
CA ALA A 185 -29.77 -9.24 27.65
C ALA A 185 -28.80 -8.23 27.00
N VAL A 186 -29.26 -7.01 26.72
CA VAL A 186 -28.41 -5.92 26.20
C VAL A 186 -27.32 -5.55 27.22
N ILE A 187 -27.70 -5.41 28.49
CA ILE A 187 -26.75 -5.10 29.57
C ILE A 187 -25.72 -6.22 29.71
N ASP A 188 -26.16 -7.46 29.71
CA ASP A 188 -25.29 -8.64 29.85
C ASP A 188 -24.28 -8.74 28.67
N VAL A 189 -24.73 -8.48 27.45
CA VAL A 189 -23.84 -8.45 26.27
C VAL A 189 -22.82 -7.33 26.38
N LEU A 190 -23.24 -6.13 26.75
CA LEU A 190 -22.34 -4.97 26.91
C LEU A 190 -21.35 -5.17 28.08
N ALA A 191 -21.73 -5.89 29.12
CA ALA A 191 -20.89 -6.22 30.27
C ALA A 191 -19.97 -7.43 30.01
N HIS A 192 -20.27 -8.24 28.99
CA HIS A 192 -19.48 -9.43 28.69
C HIS A 192 -17.99 -9.09 28.39
N PRO A 193 -17.01 -9.83 28.93
CA PRO A 193 -15.60 -9.51 28.79
C PRO A 193 -15.11 -9.35 27.33
N THR A 194 -15.76 -10.04 26.38
CA THR A 194 -15.44 -9.92 24.95
C THR A 194 -15.89 -8.59 24.35
N VAL A 195 -16.91 -7.96 24.88
CA VAL A 195 -17.52 -6.72 24.36
C VAL A 195 -17.18 -5.51 25.23
N ALA A 196 -17.15 -5.68 26.54
CA ALA A 196 -16.89 -4.62 27.50
C ALA A 196 -15.54 -3.93 27.37
N SER A 197 -15.35 -2.85 28.09
CA SER A 197 -14.10 -2.09 28.13
C SER A 197 -12.90 -3.01 28.43
N LYS A 198 -11.84 -2.82 27.65
CA LYS A 198 -10.55 -3.52 27.81
C LYS A 198 -9.59 -2.78 28.74
N ARG A 199 -10.08 -1.78 29.45
CA ARG A 199 -9.26 -0.93 30.33
C ARG A 199 -8.43 -1.74 31.34
N PHE A 200 -8.98 -2.86 31.80
CA PHE A 200 -8.26 -3.78 32.72
C PHE A 200 -7.02 -4.42 32.10
N LEU A 201 -6.89 -4.46 30.76
CA LEU A 201 -5.72 -5.01 30.07
C LEU A 201 -4.54 -4.03 30.02
N ILE A 202 -4.80 -2.74 30.24
CA ILE A 202 -3.79 -1.67 30.14
C ILE A 202 -3.46 -1.01 31.48
N THR A 203 -4.04 -1.49 32.56
CA THR A 203 -3.81 -0.99 33.93
C THR A 203 -3.00 -2.00 34.76
N ILE A 204 -1.92 -2.51 34.19
CA ILE A 204 -0.99 -3.37 34.91
C ILE A 204 0.09 -2.50 35.53
#